data_61705ad6dc9724ce19886c538f515cce
#
_entry.id   61705ad6dc9724ce19886c538f515cce
#
_cell.length_a   1.000
_cell.length_b   1.000
_cell.length_c   1.000
_cell.angle_alpha   90.00
_cell.angle_beta   90.00
_cell.angle_gamma   90.00
#
_symmetry.space_group_name_H-M   'P 1'
#
loop_
_entity.id
_entity.type
_entity.pdbx_description
1 polymer ?
#
loop_
_entity_poly.entity_id
_entity_poly.type
_entity_poly.pdbx_seq_one_letter_code
_entity_poly.pdbx_strand_id
1 'polypeptide(L)'
;MIPYSKQSISMIDALRVARQVKFKSLTQGNQIKEFENLVADYVGSKYAVAVSSATAGLHLAHLAIGHPIGSNVVTSPISFVASANTIIYAGHRPFFVDIDFDSGSMSVDKLIDLINQIKVSTVVPVHYAGLPCDMKRIHEICKKNKINIIEDAAHALGANYSSGEKVGSCAYSDMTVFSFHPVKSITTGEGGMITTNDEKFYDKLLKLRTHGIQRKEAGFQNKILGYTDSQPNLWYYEMDSLGYHYRLTEIQAMLGVSQMKKIDRFMKKRKVIAKRYDKYLTNIKNIKKSQSKNGGISANHLYTIKVDFTKIKVSRNDLMHKLRKNGIVTQVHYIPIPLHPYYRELGYDVENLPNTMNFYFQILSIPIYPKLSFIKQFKVYKTLSKLLA
;
A
#
# COMPACT_ATOMS: atom_id res chain seq x y z
N MET A 1 -22.53 14.28 -6.13
CA MET A 1 -22.25 12.85 -5.84
C MET A 1 -21.36 12.73 -4.61
N ILE A 2 -21.49 11.63 -3.84
CA ILE A 2 -20.65 11.27 -2.70
C ILE A 2 -19.66 10.20 -3.22
N PRO A 3 -18.38 10.52 -3.49
CA PRO A 3 -17.41 9.55 -3.99
C PRO A 3 -17.05 8.54 -2.89
N TYR A 4 -16.56 7.33 -3.27
CA TYR A 4 -16.10 6.33 -2.30
C TYR A 4 -14.86 6.80 -1.52
N SER A 5 -14.02 7.61 -2.15
CA SER A 5 -12.87 8.29 -1.53
C SER A 5 -12.62 9.65 -2.19
N LYS A 6 -11.95 10.57 -1.47
CA LYS A 6 -11.58 11.89 -1.96
C LYS A 6 -10.40 12.43 -1.18
N GLN A 7 -9.42 12.99 -1.89
CA GLN A 7 -8.29 13.69 -1.29
C GLN A 7 -8.71 14.91 -0.48
N SER A 8 -7.92 15.28 0.52
CA SER A 8 -8.19 16.42 1.40
C SER A 8 -7.14 17.51 1.25
N ILE A 9 -7.20 18.23 0.13
CA ILE A 9 -6.31 19.38 -0.13
C ILE A 9 -6.88 20.65 0.50
N SER A 10 -6.01 21.46 1.12
CA SER A 10 -6.31 22.77 1.68
C SER A 10 -5.62 23.88 0.87
N MET A 11 -6.02 25.13 1.06
CA MET A 11 -5.35 26.28 0.46
C MET A 11 -3.86 26.35 0.83
N ILE A 12 -3.51 26.00 2.07
CA ILE A 12 -2.12 25.96 2.51
C ILE A 12 -1.30 24.94 1.69
N ASP A 13 -1.86 23.78 1.34
CA ASP A 13 -1.18 22.82 0.46
C ASP A 13 -0.92 23.43 -0.91
N ALA A 14 -1.93 24.09 -1.50
CA ALA A 14 -1.81 24.72 -2.81
C ALA A 14 -0.76 25.84 -2.81
N LEU A 15 -0.76 26.72 -1.82
CA LEU A 15 0.22 27.81 -1.69
C LEU A 15 1.66 27.29 -1.51
N ARG A 16 1.86 26.23 -0.73
CA ARG A 16 3.20 25.61 -0.57
C ARG A 16 3.72 25.03 -1.87
N VAL A 17 2.87 24.34 -2.62
CA VAL A 17 3.22 23.78 -3.94
C VAL A 17 3.51 24.91 -4.92
N ALA A 18 2.69 25.96 -4.98
CA ALA A 18 2.94 27.12 -5.84
C ALA A 18 4.27 27.81 -5.51
N ARG A 19 4.59 27.97 -4.22
CA ARG A 19 5.90 28.51 -3.79
C ARG A 19 7.06 27.61 -4.20
N GLN A 20 6.90 26.28 -4.10
CA GLN A 20 7.92 25.33 -4.58
C GLN A 20 8.21 25.52 -6.07
N VAL A 21 7.15 25.56 -6.89
CA VAL A 21 7.27 25.72 -8.35
C VAL A 21 7.94 27.04 -8.73
N LYS A 22 7.59 28.13 -8.03
CA LYS A 22 8.06 29.47 -8.41
C LYS A 22 9.48 29.79 -7.94
N PHE A 23 9.91 29.27 -6.78
CA PHE A 23 11.10 29.77 -6.09
C PHE A 23 12.14 28.71 -5.73
N LYS A 24 11.91 27.42 -6.04
CA LYS A 24 12.81 26.35 -5.63
C LYS A 24 13.06 25.33 -6.75
N SER A 25 13.99 24.42 -6.53
CA SER A 25 14.26 23.31 -7.44
C SER A 25 13.02 22.44 -7.65
N LEU A 26 12.79 21.97 -8.86
CA LEU A 26 11.66 21.11 -9.22
C LEU A 26 11.96 19.61 -8.99
N THR A 27 13.24 19.25 -8.99
CA THR A 27 13.74 17.88 -8.77
C THR A 27 15.01 17.90 -7.93
N GLN A 28 15.32 16.79 -7.24
CA GLN A 28 16.58 16.53 -6.54
C GLN A 28 17.01 17.64 -5.55
N GLY A 29 16.05 18.19 -4.81
CA GLY A 29 16.28 19.18 -3.76
C GLY A 29 15.98 18.62 -2.37
N ASN A 30 15.71 19.52 -1.42
CA ASN A 30 15.60 19.18 0.00
C ASN A 30 14.20 18.70 0.44
N GLN A 31 13.15 18.91 -0.36
CA GLN A 31 11.80 18.54 0.04
C GLN A 31 11.57 17.02 0.04
N ILE A 32 12.25 16.32 -0.87
CA ILE A 32 12.24 14.85 -0.89
C ILE A 32 12.79 14.33 0.45
N LYS A 33 13.96 14.83 0.89
CA LYS A 33 14.57 14.40 2.15
C LYS A 33 13.73 14.77 3.36
N GLU A 34 13.14 15.99 3.38
CA GLU A 34 12.21 16.41 4.45
C GLU A 34 11.00 15.47 4.51
N PHE A 35 10.44 15.08 3.36
CA PHE A 35 9.31 14.17 3.29
C PHE A 35 9.67 12.76 3.76
N GLU A 36 10.84 12.23 3.33
CA GLU A 36 11.38 10.95 3.79
C GLU A 36 11.54 10.94 5.31
N ASN A 37 12.18 11.95 5.89
CA ASN A 37 12.37 12.06 7.34
C ASN A 37 11.02 12.12 8.09
N LEU A 38 10.07 12.94 7.62
CA LEU A 38 8.75 13.04 8.26
C LEU A 38 7.98 11.72 8.25
N VAL A 39 8.12 10.91 7.21
CA VAL A 39 7.49 9.58 7.16
C VAL A 39 8.23 8.61 8.07
N ALA A 40 9.56 8.56 8.02
CA ALA A 40 10.38 7.72 8.90
C ALA A 40 10.08 7.99 10.38
N ASP A 41 10.12 9.25 10.79
CA ASP A 41 9.81 9.68 12.16
C ASP A 41 8.38 9.31 12.57
N TYR A 42 7.41 9.51 11.65
CA TYR A 42 6.01 9.21 11.93
C TYR A 42 5.76 7.73 12.17
N VAL A 43 6.39 6.85 11.40
CA VAL A 43 6.19 5.39 11.51
C VAL A 43 7.17 4.72 12.48
N GLY A 44 8.28 5.38 12.82
CA GLY A 44 9.30 4.84 13.70
C GLY A 44 10.31 3.95 13.00
N SER A 45 10.60 4.18 11.71
CA SER A 45 11.66 3.49 10.97
C SER A 45 12.95 4.31 10.94
N LYS A 46 14.09 3.66 10.71
CA LYS A 46 15.39 4.35 10.56
C LYS A 46 15.50 5.10 9.25
N TYR A 47 15.00 4.51 8.17
CA TYR A 47 15.15 5.03 6.81
C TYR A 47 13.82 5.05 6.07
N ALA A 48 13.67 6.02 5.18
CA ALA A 48 12.60 6.08 4.21
C ALA A 48 13.15 6.54 2.85
N VAL A 49 12.61 5.98 1.76
CA VAL A 49 13.00 6.29 0.38
C VAL A 49 11.75 6.63 -0.42
N ALA A 50 11.62 7.89 -0.83
CA ALA A 50 10.51 8.36 -1.65
C ALA A 50 10.67 7.91 -3.10
N VAL A 51 9.57 7.44 -3.70
CA VAL A 51 9.51 6.94 -5.07
C VAL A 51 8.29 7.46 -5.81
N SER A 52 8.28 7.34 -7.14
CA SER A 52 7.23 7.86 -8.02
C SER A 52 5.85 7.23 -7.81
N SER A 53 5.77 6.01 -7.25
CA SER A 53 4.53 5.31 -6.91
C SER A 53 4.81 4.15 -5.95
N ALA A 54 3.78 3.61 -5.29
CA ALA A 54 3.92 2.37 -4.52
C ALA A 54 4.32 1.18 -5.39
N THR A 55 3.86 1.13 -6.64
CA THR A 55 4.28 0.11 -7.62
C THR A 55 5.79 0.15 -7.85
N ALA A 56 6.35 1.35 -8.06
CA ALA A 56 7.79 1.54 -8.15
C ALA A 56 8.49 1.11 -6.84
N GLY A 57 7.89 1.40 -5.69
CA GLY A 57 8.41 1.01 -4.38
C GLY A 57 8.45 -0.50 -4.17
N LEU A 58 7.38 -1.22 -4.48
CA LEU A 58 7.32 -2.68 -4.40
C LEU A 58 8.33 -3.33 -5.35
N HIS A 59 8.43 -2.82 -6.59
CA HIS A 59 9.42 -3.32 -7.55
C HIS A 59 10.85 -3.15 -7.03
N LEU A 60 11.21 -1.93 -6.56
CA LEU A 60 12.54 -1.70 -5.99
C LEU A 60 12.81 -2.54 -4.73
N ALA A 61 11.80 -2.81 -3.90
CA ALA A 61 11.96 -3.64 -2.72
C ALA A 61 12.34 -5.09 -3.09
N HIS A 62 11.71 -5.67 -4.11
CA HIS A 62 12.11 -6.98 -4.64
C HIS A 62 13.55 -6.98 -5.15
N LEU A 63 13.92 -5.97 -5.94
CA LEU A 63 15.28 -5.87 -6.48
C LEU A 63 16.32 -5.62 -5.37
N ALA A 64 15.98 -4.88 -4.32
CA ALA A 64 16.89 -4.62 -3.20
C ALA A 64 17.18 -5.89 -2.38
N ILE A 65 16.20 -6.77 -2.19
CA ILE A 65 16.39 -8.09 -1.60
C ILE A 65 17.37 -8.90 -2.47
N GLY A 66 17.16 -8.94 -3.79
CA GLY A 66 18.11 -9.52 -4.73
C GLY A 66 18.07 -11.04 -4.79
N HIS A 67 16.91 -11.67 -4.65
CA HIS A 67 16.77 -13.10 -4.88
C HIS A 67 17.02 -13.47 -6.37
N PRO A 68 17.45 -14.71 -6.65
CA PRO A 68 17.60 -15.19 -8.02
C PRO A 68 16.29 -15.10 -8.82
N ILE A 69 16.40 -14.82 -10.13
CA ILE A 69 15.26 -14.87 -11.05
C ILE A 69 14.54 -16.22 -10.95
N GLY A 70 13.21 -16.20 -11.03
CA GLY A 70 12.38 -17.40 -10.87
C GLY A 70 12.08 -17.80 -9.43
N SER A 71 12.53 -17.04 -8.42
CA SER A 71 12.20 -17.28 -7.02
C SER A 71 10.70 -17.17 -6.77
N ASN A 72 10.18 -17.99 -5.84
CA ASN A 72 8.76 -18.00 -5.49
C ASN A 72 8.47 -16.90 -4.46
N VAL A 73 7.52 -16.04 -4.77
CA VAL A 73 7.08 -14.93 -3.90
C VAL A 73 5.59 -15.06 -3.64
N VAL A 74 5.20 -15.03 -2.37
CA VAL A 74 3.80 -15.22 -1.94
C VAL A 74 3.13 -13.89 -1.66
N THR A 75 1.91 -13.69 -2.19
CA THR A 75 1.09 -12.51 -1.89
C THR A 75 -0.40 -12.85 -1.73
N SER A 76 -1.21 -11.84 -1.38
CA SER A 76 -2.67 -11.97 -1.25
C SER A 76 -3.35 -11.88 -2.63
N PRO A 77 -4.34 -12.73 -2.92
CA PRO A 77 -5.17 -12.62 -4.12
C PRO A 77 -6.12 -11.41 -4.11
N ILE A 78 -6.48 -10.90 -2.92
CA ILE A 78 -7.32 -9.70 -2.75
C ILE A 78 -6.43 -8.48 -2.55
N SER A 79 -5.98 -7.93 -3.65
CA SER A 79 -5.17 -6.70 -3.70
C SER A 79 -5.34 -5.98 -5.02
N PHE A 80 -4.82 -4.76 -5.11
CA PHE A 80 -4.55 -4.14 -6.40
C PHE A 80 -3.46 -4.93 -7.12
N VAL A 81 -3.56 -5.05 -8.43
CA VAL A 81 -2.66 -5.90 -9.24
C VAL A 81 -1.16 -5.61 -9.05
N ALA A 82 -0.79 -4.41 -8.57
CA ALA A 82 0.60 -4.03 -8.36
C ALA A 82 1.34 -4.98 -7.40
N SER A 83 0.67 -5.53 -6.37
CA SER A 83 1.30 -6.47 -5.42
C SER A 83 1.85 -7.72 -6.10
N ALA A 84 1.18 -8.21 -7.16
CA ALA A 84 1.64 -9.36 -7.93
C ALA A 84 2.44 -8.96 -9.18
N ASN A 85 2.06 -7.87 -9.86
CA ASN A 85 2.80 -7.41 -11.05
C ASN A 85 4.26 -7.12 -10.75
N THR A 86 4.56 -6.54 -9.57
CA THR A 86 5.93 -6.20 -9.19
C THR A 86 6.81 -7.41 -8.90
N ILE A 87 6.21 -8.53 -8.53
CA ILE A 87 6.88 -9.82 -8.43
C ILE A 87 7.34 -10.26 -9.83
N ILE A 88 6.45 -10.17 -10.82
CA ILE A 88 6.77 -10.51 -12.22
C ILE A 88 7.80 -9.53 -12.81
N TYR A 89 7.68 -8.22 -12.53
CA TYR A 89 8.67 -7.21 -12.98
C TYR A 89 10.08 -7.51 -12.48
N ALA A 90 10.21 -8.08 -11.27
CA ALA A 90 11.49 -8.49 -10.70
C ALA A 90 11.96 -9.88 -11.21
N GLY A 91 11.25 -10.50 -12.16
CA GLY A 91 11.58 -11.81 -12.71
C GLY A 91 11.21 -12.98 -11.79
N HIS A 92 10.36 -12.79 -10.80
CA HIS A 92 9.94 -13.80 -9.84
C HIS A 92 8.58 -14.41 -10.19
N ARG A 93 8.22 -15.50 -9.51
CA ARG A 93 6.94 -16.20 -9.68
C ARG A 93 5.99 -15.87 -8.53
N PRO A 94 4.84 -15.21 -8.79
CA PRO A 94 3.83 -14.98 -7.76
C PRO A 94 3.11 -16.27 -7.38
N PHE A 95 2.89 -16.46 -6.07
CA PHE A 95 2.01 -17.47 -5.51
C PHE A 95 0.93 -16.78 -4.69
N PHE A 96 -0.30 -17.26 -4.75
CA PHE A 96 -1.42 -16.69 -4.03
C PHE A 96 -1.84 -17.59 -2.89
N VAL A 97 -1.98 -17.00 -1.70
CA VAL A 97 -2.46 -17.68 -0.50
C VAL A 97 -3.84 -17.16 -0.16
N ASP A 98 -4.78 -18.08 0.14
CA ASP A 98 -6.15 -17.70 0.49
C ASP A 98 -6.20 -16.77 1.71
N ILE A 99 -7.26 -16.02 1.82
CA ILE A 99 -7.46 -15.00 2.85
C ILE A 99 -8.21 -15.53 4.07
N ASP A 100 -8.11 -14.82 5.18
CA ASP A 100 -9.09 -14.88 6.25
C ASP A 100 -10.37 -14.16 5.80
N PHE A 101 -11.47 -14.86 5.79
CA PHE A 101 -12.75 -14.35 5.28
C PHE A 101 -13.27 -13.13 6.06
N ASP A 102 -12.95 -13.00 7.34
CA ASP A 102 -13.46 -11.90 8.15
C ASP A 102 -12.68 -10.61 7.91
N SER A 103 -11.37 -10.70 7.81
CA SER A 103 -10.50 -9.54 7.66
C SER A 103 -10.22 -9.16 6.19
N GLY A 104 -10.25 -10.12 5.27
CA GLY A 104 -9.78 -9.96 3.90
C GLY A 104 -8.25 -9.96 3.77
N SER A 105 -7.52 -10.20 4.85
CA SER A 105 -6.06 -10.30 4.89
C SER A 105 -5.58 -11.71 4.61
N MET A 106 -4.31 -11.88 4.24
CA MET A 106 -3.67 -13.19 4.04
C MET A 106 -3.91 -14.13 5.24
N SER A 107 -4.35 -15.36 4.98
CA SER A 107 -4.49 -16.41 6.01
C SER A 107 -3.12 -16.94 6.39
N VAL A 108 -2.75 -16.79 7.66
CA VAL A 108 -1.46 -17.29 8.17
C VAL A 108 -1.39 -18.81 8.12
N ASP A 109 -2.50 -19.51 8.41
CA ASP A 109 -2.54 -20.97 8.37
C ASP A 109 -2.33 -21.49 6.94
N LYS A 110 -2.96 -20.84 5.94
CA LYS A 110 -2.72 -21.16 4.52
C LYS A 110 -1.32 -20.80 4.04
N LEU A 111 -0.71 -19.76 4.62
CA LEU A 111 0.69 -19.44 4.36
C LEU A 111 1.62 -20.56 4.88
N ILE A 112 1.35 -21.09 6.06
CA ILE A 112 2.11 -22.23 6.63
C ILE A 112 1.97 -23.45 5.73
N ASP A 113 0.74 -23.79 5.32
CA ASP A 113 0.49 -24.92 4.43
C ASP A 113 1.34 -24.81 3.15
N LEU A 114 1.39 -23.61 2.54
CA LEU A 114 2.16 -23.38 1.31
C LEU A 114 3.68 -23.45 1.53
N ILE A 115 4.19 -22.85 2.61
CA ILE A 115 5.64 -22.88 2.94
C ILE A 115 6.14 -24.32 3.17
N ASN A 116 5.29 -25.21 3.68
CA ASN A 116 5.61 -26.62 3.85
C ASN A 116 5.64 -27.41 2.52
N GLN A 117 5.01 -26.89 1.47
CA GLN A 117 4.91 -27.56 0.17
C GLN A 117 5.95 -27.07 -0.83
N ILE A 118 6.30 -25.79 -0.80
CA ILE A 118 7.25 -25.19 -1.75
C ILE A 118 8.27 -24.31 -1.05
N LYS A 119 9.44 -24.14 -1.67
CA LYS A 119 10.43 -23.16 -1.22
C LYS A 119 9.94 -21.75 -1.54
N VAL A 120 9.65 -20.95 -0.51
CA VAL A 120 9.28 -19.54 -0.61
C VAL A 120 10.48 -18.67 -0.29
N SER A 121 10.72 -17.63 -1.07
CA SER A 121 11.84 -16.68 -0.86
C SER A 121 11.37 -15.37 -0.21
N THR A 122 10.16 -14.89 -0.55
CA THR A 122 9.61 -13.64 -0.02
C THR A 122 8.10 -13.78 0.19
N VAL A 123 7.60 -13.15 1.24
CA VAL A 123 6.16 -12.98 1.49
C VAL A 123 5.82 -11.50 1.40
N VAL A 124 4.75 -11.18 0.65
CA VAL A 124 4.23 -9.82 0.48
C VAL A 124 2.81 -9.75 1.08
N PRO A 125 2.68 -9.59 2.41
CA PRO A 125 1.38 -9.39 3.04
C PRO A 125 0.80 -8.04 2.65
N VAL A 126 -0.50 -8.02 2.33
CA VAL A 126 -1.22 -6.80 1.95
C VAL A 126 -2.12 -6.36 3.10
N HIS A 127 -1.92 -5.15 3.60
CA HIS A 127 -2.74 -4.58 4.68
C HIS A 127 -4.07 -4.07 4.12
N TYR A 128 -4.95 -5.02 3.80
CA TYR A 128 -6.20 -4.77 3.12
C TYR A 128 -7.07 -3.72 3.85
N ALA A 129 -7.61 -2.76 3.09
CA ALA A 129 -8.44 -1.67 3.59
C ALA A 129 -7.80 -0.78 4.69
N GLY A 130 -6.50 -0.97 4.97
CA GLY A 130 -5.76 -0.31 6.03
C GLY A 130 -5.75 -1.09 7.35
N LEU A 131 -6.22 -2.33 7.36
CA LEU A 131 -6.15 -3.24 8.49
C LEU A 131 -4.84 -4.02 8.43
N PRO A 132 -3.98 -3.97 9.47
CA PRO A 132 -2.75 -4.75 9.49
C PRO A 132 -3.03 -6.26 9.45
N CYS A 133 -2.22 -6.99 8.68
CA CYS A 133 -2.16 -8.45 8.77
C CYS A 133 -1.69 -8.88 10.16
N ASP A 134 -1.79 -10.16 10.48
CA ASP A 134 -1.17 -10.75 11.67
C ASP A 134 0.34 -10.86 11.49
N MET A 135 0.99 -9.68 11.49
CA MET A 135 2.41 -9.57 11.17
C MET A 135 3.30 -10.29 12.17
N LYS A 136 2.89 -10.39 13.43
CA LYS A 136 3.67 -11.13 14.44
C LYS A 136 3.81 -12.61 14.04
N ARG A 137 2.70 -13.29 13.74
CA ARG A 137 2.73 -14.69 13.31
C ARG A 137 3.43 -14.87 11.96
N ILE A 138 3.19 -13.96 10.99
CA ILE A 138 3.87 -13.98 9.68
C ILE A 138 5.38 -13.85 9.88
N HIS A 139 5.84 -12.91 10.71
CA HIS A 139 7.26 -12.70 11.01
C HIS A 139 7.90 -13.94 11.66
N GLU A 140 7.27 -14.52 12.67
CA GLU A 140 7.79 -15.71 13.37
C GLU A 140 8.02 -16.87 12.38
N ILE A 141 7.06 -17.12 11.50
CA ILE A 141 7.15 -18.19 10.48
C ILE A 141 8.21 -17.87 9.44
N CYS A 142 8.22 -16.65 8.90
CA CYS A 142 9.19 -16.24 7.90
C CYS A 142 10.63 -16.26 8.43
N LYS A 143 10.83 -15.78 9.66
CA LYS A 143 12.14 -15.81 10.32
C LYS A 143 12.66 -17.24 10.50
N LYS A 144 11.80 -18.17 10.95
CA LYS A 144 12.17 -19.60 11.08
C LYS A 144 12.61 -20.20 9.76
N ASN A 145 12.01 -19.79 8.65
CA ASN A 145 12.26 -20.33 7.32
C ASN A 145 13.21 -19.47 6.47
N LYS A 146 13.82 -18.41 7.01
CA LYS A 146 14.71 -17.45 6.34
C LYS A 146 14.06 -16.80 5.10
N ILE A 147 12.78 -16.46 5.20
CA ILE A 147 11.96 -15.84 4.17
C ILE A 147 11.93 -14.32 4.42
N ASN A 148 12.19 -13.51 3.39
CA ASN A 148 12.08 -12.07 3.48
C ASN A 148 10.61 -11.60 3.48
N ILE A 149 10.35 -10.42 4.05
CA ILE A 149 9.01 -9.84 4.14
C ILE A 149 9.02 -8.41 3.58
N ILE A 150 8.16 -8.16 2.58
CA ILE A 150 7.85 -6.82 2.06
C ILE A 150 6.38 -6.53 2.35
N GLU A 151 6.08 -5.58 3.23
CA GLU A 151 4.69 -5.22 3.49
C GLU A 151 4.14 -4.30 2.40
N ASP A 152 3.08 -4.72 1.69
CA ASP A 152 2.26 -3.81 0.89
C ASP A 152 1.30 -3.06 1.82
N ALA A 153 1.77 -1.92 2.29
CA ALA A 153 1.06 -1.01 3.17
C ALA A 153 0.41 0.17 2.43
N ALA A 154 0.12 0.01 1.12
CA ALA A 154 -0.49 1.06 0.30
C ALA A 154 -1.80 1.62 0.88
N HIS A 155 -2.46 0.91 1.78
CA HIS A 155 -3.67 1.32 2.49
C HIS A 155 -3.44 1.65 3.98
N ALA A 156 -2.24 1.47 4.53
CA ALA A 156 -2.07 1.32 5.98
C ALA A 156 -1.26 2.43 6.66
N LEU A 157 -0.90 3.53 5.96
CA LEU A 157 -0.26 4.65 6.64
C LEU A 157 -1.18 5.21 7.73
N GLY A 158 -0.72 5.18 8.97
CA GLY A 158 -1.46 5.56 10.17
C GLY A 158 -2.18 4.40 10.88
N ALA A 159 -1.97 3.16 10.43
CA ALA A 159 -2.37 1.95 11.15
C ALA A 159 -1.33 1.55 12.21
N ASN A 160 -1.76 0.75 13.20
CA ASN A 160 -0.88 0.16 14.20
C ASN A 160 -1.05 -1.35 14.25
N TYR A 161 0.04 -2.09 14.44
CA TYR A 161 -0.01 -3.51 14.79
C TYR A 161 -0.65 -3.71 16.18
N SER A 162 -0.99 -4.95 16.51
CA SER A 162 -1.52 -5.30 17.82
C SER A 162 -0.54 -5.04 18.97
N SER A 163 0.75 -5.07 18.70
CA SER A 163 1.85 -4.77 19.63
C SER A 163 2.00 -3.26 19.92
N GLY A 164 1.35 -2.39 19.14
CA GLY A 164 1.31 -0.95 19.36
C GLY A 164 2.14 -0.14 18.38
N GLU A 165 3.17 -0.70 17.75
CA GLU A 165 4.01 -0.02 16.77
C GLU A 165 3.20 0.32 15.52
N LYS A 166 3.60 1.38 14.83
CA LYS A 166 2.96 1.75 13.56
C LYS A 166 3.38 0.83 12.43
N VAL A 167 2.46 0.56 11.52
CA VAL A 167 2.79 -0.02 10.22
C VAL A 167 3.80 0.88 9.53
N GLY A 168 4.87 0.29 9.03
CA GLY A 168 6.01 1.01 8.45
C GLY A 168 7.21 1.17 9.39
N SER A 169 7.07 0.82 10.68
CA SER A 169 8.21 0.75 11.61
C SER A 169 9.22 -0.35 11.25
N CYS A 170 8.82 -1.27 10.35
CA CYS A 170 9.56 -2.47 10.02
C CYS A 170 9.93 -3.33 11.24
N ALA A 171 9.05 -3.38 12.24
CA ALA A 171 9.21 -4.25 13.42
C ALA A 171 9.08 -5.73 13.04
N TYR A 172 8.38 -6.04 11.95
CA TYR A 172 8.04 -7.40 11.52
C TYR A 172 8.43 -7.69 10.06
N SER A 173 9.11 -6.78 9.38
CA SER A 173 9.43 -6.90 7.96
C SER A 173 10.80 -6.29 7.63
N ASP A 174 11.34 -6.67 6.48
CA ASP A 174 12.56 -6.06 5.93
C ASP A 174 12.26 -4.66 5.37
N MET A 175 11.11 -4.52 4.70
CA MET A 175 10.66 -3.27 4.09
C MET A 175 9.14 -3.14 4.14
N THR A 176 8.66 -1.89 4.22
CA THR A 176 7.23 -1.56 4.10
C THR A 176 7.03 -0.52 3.02
N VAL A 177 6.00 -0.68 2.16
CA VAL A 177 5.75 0.19 1.02
C VAL A 177 4.40 0.90 1.15
N PHE A 178 4.42 2.23 1.12
CA PHE A 178 3.25 3.12 1.16
C PHE A 178 2.92 3.74 -0.19
N SER A 179 1.65 4.10 -0.39
CA SER A 179 1.15 4.81 -1.56
C SER A 179 0.62 6.19 -1.19
N PHE A 180 0.90 7.17 -2.06
CA PHE A 180 0.39 8.55 -1.95
C PHE A 180 -0.48 8.95 -3.15
N HIS A 181 -1.10 7.97 -3.84
CA HIS A 181 -2.15 8.20 -4.82
C HIS A 181 -3.31 9.02 -4.19
N PRO A 182 -4.08 9.84 -4.93
CA PRO A 182 -5.09 10.77 -4.40
C PRO A 182 -6.11 10.19 -3.42
N VAL A 183 -6.46 8.92 -3.55
CA VAL A 183 -7.44 8.26 -2.65
C VAL A 183 -6.86 7.81 -1.32
N LYS A 184 -5.54 7.83 -1.13
CA LYS A 184 -4.85 7.28 0.05
C LYS A 184 -4.98 8.18 1.30
N SER A 185 -4.36 7.78 2.40
CA SER A 185 -4.42 8.50 3.69
C SER A 185 -3.93 9.93 3.58
N ILE A 186 -2.86 10.15 2.85
CA ILE A 186 -2.34 11.42 2.35
C ILE A 186 -2.06 11.29 0.85
N THR A 187 -1.78 12.40 0.17
CA THR A 187 -1.45 12.36 -1.27
C THR A 187 -0.33 13.31 -1.66
N THR A 188 0.42 12.88 -2.67
CA THR A 188 1.39 13.71 -3.42
C THR A 188 0.96 13.92 -4.89
N GLY A 189 -0.30 13.58 -5.24
CA GLY A 189 -0.75 13.40 -6.62
C GLY A 189 -0.46 11.97 -7.06
N GLU A 190 0.76 11.66 -7.37
CA GLU A 190 1.34 10.32 -7.45
C GLU A 190 2.55 10.25 -6.53
N GLY A 191 2.85 9.06 -5.98
CA GLY A 191 4.01 8.86 -5.13
C GLY A 191 3.91 7.58 -4.29
N GLY A 192 5.05 7.18 -3.76
CA GLY A 192 5.20 6.09 -2.80
C GLY A 192 6.35 6.34 -1.85
N MET A 193 6.47 5.49 -0.84
CA MET A 193 7.57 5.49 0.12
C MET A 193 7.91 4.07 0.51
N ILE A 194 9.18 3.74 0.55
CA ILE A 194 9.69 2.50 1.13
C ILE A 194 10.31 2.85 2.47
N THR A 195 9.96 2.15 3.54
CA THR A 195 10.64 2.26 4.82
C THR A 195 11.43 0.99 5.13
N THR A 196 12.55 1.12 5.84
CA THR A 196 13.39 0.01 6.28
C THR A 196 14.24 0.40 7.49
N ASN A 197 14.72 -0.60 8.23
CA ASN A 197 15.69 -0.42 9.31
C ASN A 197 17.10 -0.91 8.92
N ASP A 198 17.24 -1.51 7.74
CA ASP A 198 18.50 -2.05 7.22
C ASP A 198 19.16 -1.02 6.28
N GLU A 199 20.37 -0.59 6.63
CA GLU A 199 21.15 0.38 5.86
C GLU A 199 21.54 -0.17 4.47
N LYS A 200 21.78 -1.46 4.33
CA LYS A 200 22.11 -2.07 3.04
C LYS A 200 20.95 -2.00 2.05
N PHE A 201 19.72 -2.23 2.54
CA PHE A 201 18.54 -2.04 1.71
C PHE A 201 18.34 -0.55 1.37
N TYR A 202 18.53 0.34 2.32
CA TYR A 202 18.43 1.78 2.10
C TYR A 202 19.37 2.25 0.99
N ASP A 203 20.65 1.89 1.05
CA ASP A 203 21.66 2.26 0.03
C ASP A 203 21.31 1.69 -1.36
N LYS A 204 20.90 0.40 -1.41
CA LYS A 204 20.45 -0.22 -2.67
C LYS A 204 19.24 0.50 -3.27
N LEU A 205 18.24 0.84 -2.44
CA LEU A 205 17.03 1.54 -2.88
C LEU A 205 17.35 2.93 -3.44
N LEU A 206 18.23 3.71 -2.81
CA LEU A 206 18.67 5.01 -3.30
C LEU A 206 19.33 4.90 -4.68
N LYS A 207 20.19 3.90 -4.86
CA LYS A 207 20.88 3.64 -6.11
C LYS A 207 19.89 3.18 -7.19
N LEU A 208 19.09 2.14 -6.93
CA LEU A 208 18.12 1.60 -7.89
C LEU A 208 17.07 2.63 -8.32
N ARG A 209 16.64 3.53 -7.40
CA ARG A 209 15.72 4.63 -7.69
C ARG A 209 16.27 5.61 -8.73
N THR A 210 17.60 5.69 -8.86
CA THR A 210 18.30 6.72 -9.65
C THR A 210 19.25 6.07 -10.65
N HIS A 211 18.72 5.27 -11.59
CA HIS A 211 19.43 4.63 -12.70
C HIS A 211 20.62 3.71 -12.33
N GLY A 212 20.79 3.34 -11.06
CA GLY A 212 21.98 2.61 -10.61
C GLY A 212 23.25 3.46 -10.59
N ILE A 213 23.11 4.79 -10.67
CA ILE A 213 24.22 5.73 -10.72
C ILE A 213 24.75 6.01 -9.30
N GLN A 214 26.05 5.98 -9.16
CA GLN A 214 26.77 6.48 -7.99
C GLN A 214 27.72 7.65 -8.37
N ARG A 215 27.83 8.60 -7.45
CA ARG A 215 28.72 9.76 -7.56
C ARG A 215 29.66 9.87 -6.35
N LYS A 216 29.97 8.74 -5.74
CA LYS A 216 30.86 8.70 -4.56
C LYS A 216 32.32 8.83 -5.06
N GLU A 217 32.90 10.00 -4.84
CA GLU A 217 34.26 10.36 -5.21
C GLU A 217 35.32 9.36 -4.74
N ALA A 218 35.11 8.70 -3.60
CA ALA A 218 36.05 7.75 -3.01
C ALA A 218 35.93 6.31 -3.56
N GLY A 219 35.14 6.04 -4.58
CA GLY A 219 34.79 4.68 -4.96
C GLY A 219 34.63 4.38 -6.43
N PHE A 220 35.09 5.23 -7.33
CA PHE A 220 35.02 4.95 -8.76
C PHE A 220 35.90 3.74 -9.14
N GLN A 221 35.30 2.79 -9.87
CA GLN A 221 35.98 1.58 -10.35
C GLN A 221 36.92 1.95 -11.51
N ASN A 222 36.49 2.81 -12.42
CA ASN A 222 37.32 3.29 -13.52
C ASN A 222 38.22 4.43 -13.05
N LYS A 223 39.47 4.07 -12.68
CA LYS A 223 40.44 5.05 -12.19
C LYS A 223 40.94 6.02 -13.27
N ILE A 224 40.93 5.59 -14.53
CA ILE A 224 41.41 6.42 -15.64
C ILE A 224 40.44 7.54 -15.95
N LEU A 225 39.16 7.25 -16.05
CA LEU A 225 38.13 8.25 -16.37
C LEU A 225 37.62 9.00 -15.14
N GLY A 226 37.68 8.37 -13.97
CA GLY A 226 37.15 8.94 -12.72
C GLY A 226 38.05 9.99 -12.08
N TYR A 227 39.36 10.02 -12.42
CA TYR A 227 40.33 10.88 -11.76
C TYR A 227 41.27 11.55 -12.75
N THR A 228 41.71 12.76 -12.44
CA THR A 228 42.80 13.49 -13.08
C THR A 228 43.75 13.96 -11.97
N ASP A 229 45.03 13.64 -12.09
CA ASP A 229 46.06 13.99 -11.08
C ASP A 229 45.64 13.63 -9.63
N SER A 230 45.07 12.41 -9.46
CA SER A 230 44.55 11.89 -8.21
C SER A 230 43.33 12.66 -7.65
N GLN A 231 42.79 13.63 -8.36
CA GLN A 231 41.57 14.34 -7.99
C GLN A 231 40.34 13.72 -8.72
N PRO A 232 39.21 13.50 -8.04
CA PRO A 232 38.01 12.99 -8.70
C PRO A 232 37.47 14.02 -9.69
N ASN A 233 37.13 13.55 -10.88
CA ASN A 233 36.53 14.40 -11.92
C ASN A 233 35.10 14.78 -11.55
N LEU A 234 34.81 16.07 -11.39
CA LEU A 234 33.53 16.60 -10.91
C LEU A 234 32.32 16.22 -11.80
N TRP A 235 32.57 15.96 -13.08
CA TRP A 235 31.53 15.53 -14.03
C TRP A 235 31.30 14.04 -14.06
N TYR A 236 32.22 13.24 -13.50
CA TYR A 236 32.21 11.79 -13.63
C TYR A 236 31.18 11.12 -12.72
N TYR A 237 30.61 10.05 -13.17
CA TYR A 237 29.76 9.13 -12.42
C TYR A 237 29.84 7.73 -13.03
N GLU A 238 29.47 6.71 -12.27
CA GLU A 238 29.41 5.33 -12.72
C GLU A 238 28.00 4.76 -12.53
N MET A 239 27.57 3.94 -13.49
CA MET A 239 26.42 3.06 -13.36
C MET A 239 26.95 1.65 -13.08
N ASP A 240 26.87 1.17 -11.85
CA ASP A 240 27.38 -0.15 -11.43
C ASP A 240 26.28 -1.20 -11.29
N SER A 241 25.03 -0.81 -11.48
CA SER A 241 23.87 -1.69 -11.46
C SER A 241 22.76 -1.13 -12.36
N LEU A 242 21.89 -2.01 -12.87
CA LEU A 242 20.72 -1.58 -13.63
C LEU A 242 19.69 -0.99 -12.67
N GLY A 243 19.53 0.33 -12.71
CA GLY A 243 18.53 1.05 -11.95
C GLY A 243 17.43 1.66 -12.81
N TYR A 244 16.51 2.40 -12.16
CA TYR A 244 15.29 2.93 -12.77
C TYR A 244 15.17 4.44 -12.51
N HIS A 245 14.36 5.12 -13.30
CA HIS A 245 13.95 6.50 -13.02
C HIS A 245 12.66 6.49 -12.20
N TYR A 246 12.75 6.20 -10.89
CA TYR A 246 11.60 6.15 -9.98
C TYR A 246 11.62 7.25 -8.92
N ARG A 247 12.33 8.35 -9.19
CA ARG A 247 12.39 9.50 -8.29
C ARG A 247 11.05 10.21 -8.17
N LEU A 248 10.71 10.64 -6.96
CA LEU A 248 9.66 11.61 -6.70
C LEU A 248 10.17 13.01 -7.07
N THR A 249 9.32 13.92 -7.52
CA THR A 249 9.67 15.32 -7.75
C THR A 249 9.58 16.14 -6.46
N GLU A 250 10.28 17.28 -6.39
CA GLU A 250 10.19 18.24 -5.29
C GLU A 250 8.78 18.82 -5.12
N ILE A 251 8.05 18.96 -6.23
CA ILE A 251 6.66 19.45 -6.25
C ILE A 251 5.76 18.46 -5.48
N GLN A 252 5.88 17.18 -5.79
CA GLN A 252 5.16 16.10 -5.12
C GLN A 252 5.58 15.97 -3.66
N ALA A 253 6.88 16.02 -3.39
CA ALA A 253 7.42 15.96 -2.03
C ALA A 253 6.93 17.12 -1.15
N MET A 254 6.88 18.35 -1.67
CA MET A 254 6.33 19.51 -0.95
C MET A 254 4.86 19.31 -0.58
N LEU A 255 4.06 18.72 -1.47
CA LEU A 255 2.68 18.35 -1.14
C LEU A 255 2.67 17.30 -0.02
N GLY A 256 3.54 16.28 -0.10
CA GLY A 256 3.72 15.23 0.91
C GLY A 256 4.05 15.80 2.29
N VAL A 257 5.04 16.68 2.38
CA VAL A 257 5.41 17.41 3.60
C VAL A 257 4.21 18.16 4.20
N SER A 258 3.45 18.86 3.34
CA SER A 258 2.27 19.59 3.81
C SER A 258 1.15 18.68 4.29
N GLN A 259 0.98 17.51 3.67
CA GLN A 259 -0.02 16.50 4.03
C GLN A 259 0.37 15.74 5.31
N MET A 260 1.64 15.38 5.50
CA MET A 260 2.15 14.70 6.70
C MET A 260 1.86 15.50 7.97
N LYS A 261 2.01 16.82 7.94
CA LYS A 261 1.66 17.70 9.08
C LYS A 261 0.18 17.62 9.53
N LYS A 262 -0.67 16.92 8.77
CA LYS A 262 -2.12 16.77 9.03
C LYS A 262 -2.55 15.31 9.18
N ILE A 263 -1.63 14.35 9.13
CA ILE A 263 -1.95 12.91 9.08
C ILE A 263 -2.82 12.49 10.27
N ASP A 264 -2.45 12.86 11.50
CA ASP A 264 -3.20 12.48 12.70
C ASP A 264 -4.63 13.01 12.70
N ARG A 265 -4.82 14.25 12.20
CA ARG A 265 -6.17 14.82 12.02
C ARG A 265 -6.98 14.00 11.01
N PHE A 266 -6.35 13.52 9.93
CA PHE A 266 -7.03 12.69 8.93
C PHE A 266 -7.39 11.32 9.51
N MET A 267 -6.48 10.69 10.26
CA MET A 267 -6.73 9.41 10.92
C MET A 267 -7.83 9.53 11.96
N LYS A 268 -7.81 10.56 12.81
CA LYS A 268 -8.88 10.83 13.78
C LYS A 268 -10.26 10.95 13.10
N LYS A 269 -10.34 11.68 11.97
CA LYS A 269 -11.59 11.84 11.21
C LYS A 269 -12.05 10.52 10.60
N ARG A 270 -11.18 9.74 9.97
CA ARG A 270 -11.52 8.41 9.43
C ARG A 270 -12.03 7.47 10.53
N LYS A 271 -11.37 7.45 11.69
CA LYS A 271 -11.80 6.67 12.86
C LYS A 271 -13.21 7.04 13.34
N VAL A 272 -13.52 8.35 13.38
CA VAL A 272 -14.87 8.84 13.77
C VAL A 272 -15.93 8.39 12.75
N ILE A 273 -15.62 8.49 11.45
CA ILE A 273 -16.55 8.07 10.38
C ILE A 273 -16.77 6.55 10.45
N ALA A 274 -15.69 5.77 10.61
CA ALA A 274 -15.78 4.32 10.74
C ALA A 274 -16.65 3.89 11.94
N LYS A 275 -16.40 4.47 13.13
CA LYS A 275 -17.23 4.19 14.33
C LYS A 275 -18.72 4.52 14.14
N ARG A 276 -19.06 5.57 13.39
CA ARG A 276 -20.45 5.88 13.07
C ARG A 276 -21.08 4.83 12.15
N TYR A 277 -20.35 4.38 11.13
CA TYR A 277 -20.81 3.28 10.29
C TYR A 277 -20.98 2.00 11.09
N ASP A 278 -20.04 1.67 11.99
CA ASP A 278 -20.16 0.52 12.88
C ASP A 278 -21.50 0.54 13.64
N LYS A 279 -21.85 1.72 14.22
CA LYS A 279 -23.13 1.88 14.94
C LYS A 279 -24.35 1.79 14.03
N TYR A 280 -24.31 2.35 12.83
CA TYR A 280 -25.49 2.40 11.95
C TYR A 280 -25.74 1.09 11.24
N LEU A 281 -24.70 0.38 10.82
CA LEU A 281 -24.81 -0.82 10.00
C LEU A 281 -25.15 -2.08 10.80
N THR A 282 -24.97 -2.07 12.12
CA THR A 282 -25.42 -3.20 12.99
C THR A 282 -26.92 -3.48 12.88
N ASN A 283 -27.72 -2.47 12.53
CA ASN A 283 -29.16 -2.59 12.42
C ASN A 283 -29.64 -3.03 11.02
N ILE A 284 -28.74 -3.26 10.06
CA ILE A 284 -29.11 -3.73 8.73
C ILE A 284 -28.79 -5.22 8.64
N LYS A 285 -29.86 -6.03 8.44
CA LYS A 285 -29.72 -7.47 8.21
C LYS A 285 -28.86 -7.73 6.98
N ASN A 286 -28.17 -8.87 6.96
CA ASN A 286 -27.34 -9.33 5.83
C ASN A 286 -26.12 -8.43 5.50
N ILE A 287 -25.75 -7.50 6.38
CA ILE A 287 -24.48 -6.75 6.29
C ILE A 287 -23.56 -7.15 7.45
N LYS A 288 -22.29 -7.39 7.11
CA LYS A 288 -21.20 -7.52 8.10
C LYS A 288 -20.03 -6.63 7.65
N LYS A 289 -19.31 -6.03 8.58
CA LYS A 289 -18.05 -5.34 8.27
C LYS A 289 -16.88 -6.31 8.36
N SER A 290 -15.78 -5.99 7.68
CA SER A 290 -14.49 -6.68 7.89
C SER A 290 -13.96 -6.38 9.31
N GLN A 291 -13.48 -7.40 10.02
CA GLN A 291 -13.02 -7.29 11.41
C GLN A 291 -11.59 -7.83 11.55
N SER A 292 -10.83 -7.21 12.44
CA SER A 292 -9.52 -7.73 12.84
C SER A 292 -9.68 -8.78 13.94
N LYS A 293 -9.03 -9.94 13.75
CA LYS A 293 -8.89 -10.97 14.80
C LYS A 293 -7.61 -10.79 15.63
N ASN A 294 -6.66 -9.99 15.15
CA ASN A 294 -5.34 -9.81 15.76
C ASN A 294 -5.20 -8.55 16.61
N GLY A 295 -6.28 -7.79 16.82
CA GLY A 295 -6.28 -6.57 17.65
C GLY A 295 -5.60 -5.34 17.05
N GLY A 296 -5.10 -5.39 15.82
CA GLY A 296 -4.49 -4.26 15.14
C GLY A 296 -5.46 -3.09 14.91
N ILE A 297 -4.94 -1.86 14.86
CA ILE A 297 -5.72 -0.64 14.64
C ILE A 297 -5.65 -0.24 13.17
N SER A 298 -6.81 -0.28 12.49
CA SER A 298 -6.91 0.08 11.07
C SER A 298 -6.75 1.58 10.83
N ALA A 299 -6.05 1.95 9.73
CA ALA A 299 -6.07 3.30 9.17
C ALA A 299 -7.44 3.69 8.59
N ASN A 300 -8.36 2.75 8.45
CA ASN A 300 -9.67 2.95 7.81
C ASN A 300 -9.56 3.63 6.44
N HIS A 301 -8.63 3.14 5.62
CA HIS A 301 -8.47 3.65 4.26
C HIS A 301 -9.72 3.38 3.41
N LEU A 302 -10.22 2.15 3.48
CA LEU A 302 -11.52 1.77 2.95
C LEU A 302 -12.45 1.40 4.11
N TYR A 303 -13.75 1.61 3.91
CA TYR A 303 -14.77 1.00 4.77
C TYR A 303 -15.51 -0.03 3.93
N THR A 304 -15.21 -1.29 4.18
CA THR A 304 -15.73 -2.42 3.42
C THR A 304 -16.82 -3.14 4.20
N ILE A 305 -17.92 -3.45 3.52
CA ILE A 305 -19.01 -4.27 4.03
C ILE A 305 -19.12 -5.55 3.21
N LYS A 306 -19.43 -6.63 3.87
CA LYS A 306 -19.84 -7.90 3.25
C LYS A 306 -21.36 -7.93 3.23
N VAL A 307 -21.94 -8.10 2.04
CA VAL A 307 -23.39 -8.21 1.84
C VAL A 307 -23.68 -9.60 1.33
N ASP A 308 -24.53 -10.34 2.04
CA ASP A 308 -24.94 -11.68 1.61
C ASP A 308 -26.02 -11.58 0.52
N PHE A 309 -25.57 -11.43 -0.73
CA PHE A 309 -26.43 -11.28 -1.89
C PHE A 309 -27.28 -12.53 -2.20
N THR A 310 -27.01 -13.67 -1.58
CA THR A 310 -27.84 -14.89 -1.72
C THR A 310 -29.13 -14.81 -0.90
N LYS A 311 -29.13 -13.97 0.15
CA LYS A 311 -30.27 -13.79 1.07
C LYS A 311 -31.14 -12.57 0.76
N ILE A 312 -30.80 -11.82 -0.28
CA ILE A 312 -31.52 -10.61 -0.66
C ILE A 312 -31.89 -10.66 -2.16
N LYS A 313 -33.00 -10.02 -2.53
CA LYS A 313 -33.48 -9.99 -3.92
C LYS A 313 -32.79 -8.93 -4.80
N VAL A 314 -31.58 -8.55 -4.46
CA VAL A 314 -30.83 -7.48 -5.16
C VAL A 314 -29.43 -7.96 -5.44
N SER A 315 -28.99 -7.96 -6.68
CA SER A 315 -27.59 -8.25 -7.02
C SER A 315 -26.64 -7.13 -6.58
N ARG A 316 -25.34 -7.43 -6.45
CA ARG A 316 -24.33 -6.40 -6.18
C ARG A 316 -24.35 -5.29 -7.22
N ASN A 317 -24.48 -5.64 -8.50
CA ASN A 317 -24.53 -4.68 -9.59
C ASN A 317 -25.75 -3.75 -9.49
N ASP A 318 -26.94 -4.30 -9.24
CA ASP A 318 -28.15 -3.52 -9.07
C ASP A 318 -28.07 -2.60 -7.85
N LEU A 319 -27.53 -3.10 -6.73
CA LEU A 319 -27.29 -2.28 -5.54
C LEU A 319 -26.38 -1.09 -5.85
N MET A 320 -25.25 -1.34 -6.55
CA MET A 320 -24.32 -0.28 -6.95
C MET A 320 -24.98 0.73 -7.89
N HIS A 321 -25.79 0.28 -8.87
CA HIS A 321 -26.54 1.16 -9.75
C HIS A 321 -27.58 2.01 -8.99
N LYS A 322 -28.34 1.40 -8.07
CA LYS A 322 -29.34 2.11 -7.23
C LYS A 322 -28.64 3.13 -6.31
N LEU A 323 -27.51 2.79 -5.71
CA LEU A 323 -26.71 3.73 -4.91
C LEU A 323 -26.22 4.89 -5.76
N ARG A 324 -25.69 4.63 -6.95
CA ARG A 324 -25.21 5.66 -7.90
C ARG A 324 -26.34 6.61 -8.34
N LYS A 325 -27.55 6.10 -8.64
CA LYS A 325 -28.74 6.91 -8.91
C LYS A 325 -29.11 7.84 -7.74
N ASN A 326 -28.83 7.43 -6.50
CA ASN A 326 -28.98 8.24 -5.30
C ASN A 326 -27.78 9.16 -5.00
N GLY A 327 -26.83 9.26 -5.93
CA GLY A 327 -25.64 10.10 -5.82
C GLY A 327 -24.55 9.55 -4.90
N ILE A 328 -24.52 8.23 -4.65
CA ILE A 328 -23.52 7.52 -3.82
C ILE A 328 -22.69 6.61 -4.71
N VAL A 329 -21.39 6.84 -4.75
CA VAL A 329 -20.43 6.00 -5.50
C VAL A 329 -19.81 4.97 -4.57
N THR A 330 -19.92 3.72 -4.95
CA THR A 330 -19.32 2.56 -4.27
C THR A 330 -18.33 1.86 -5.20
N GLN A 331 -17.49 0.96 -4.68
CA GLN A 331 -16.50 0.23 -5.46
C GLN A 331 -16.30 -1.18 -4.89
N VAL A 332 -15.76 -2.08 -5.70
CA VAL A 332 -15.32 -3.42 -5.29
C VAL A 332 -13.80 -3.43 -5.19
N HIS A 333 -13.28 -3.64 -4.00
CA HIS A 333 -11.85 -3.80 -3.74
C HIS A 333 -11.58 -5.21 -3.19
N TYR A 334 -11.11 -6.19 -3.98
CA TYR A 334 -10.76 -6.10 -5.38
C TYR A 334 -11.32 -7.29 -6.15
N ILE A 335 -11.25 -7.28 -7.48
CA ILE A 335 -11.32 -8.51 -8.26
C ILE A 335 -10.10 -9.35 -7.88
N PRO A 336 -10.23 -10.64 -7.52
CA PRO A 336 -9.08 -11.49 -7.24
C PRO A 336 -8.08 -11.49 -8.39
N ILE A 337 -6.80 -11.28 -8.07
CA ILE A 337 -5.74 -11.13 -9.09
C ILE A 337 -5.70 -12.33 -10.05
N PRO A 338 -5.83 -13.60 -9.60
CA PRO A 338 -5.84 -14.76 -10.50
C PRO A 338 -6.98 -14.76 -11.52
N LEU A 339 -8.06 -13.98 -11.31
CA LEU A 339 -9.18 -13.90 -12.27
C LEU A 339 -8.93 -12.94 -13.44
N HIS A 340 -7.91 -12.09 -13.39
CA HIS A 340 -7.59 -11.21 -14.50
C HIS A 340 -7.09 -12.02 -15.72
N PRO A 341 -7.47 -11.67 -16.96
CA PRO A 341 -7.11 -12.42 -18.17
C PRO A 341 -5.61 -12.73 -18.25
N TYR A 342 -4.75 -11.74 -17.99
CA TYR A 342 -3.30 -11.92 -18.01
C TYR A 342 -2.81 -13.04 -17.07
N TYR A 343 -3.35 -13.10 -15.84
CA TYR A 343 -2.97 -14.15 -14.87
C TYR A 343 -3.58 -15.51 -15.25
N ARG A 344 -4.77 -15.52 -15.83
CA ARG A 344 -5.38 -16.75 -16.38
C ARG A 344 -4.55 -17.35 -17.52
N GLU A 345 -4.04 -16.51 -18.41
CA GLU A 345 -3.12 -16.94 -19.49
C GLU A 345 -1.81 -17.52 -18.95
N LEU A 346 -1.35 -17.05 -17.79
CA LEU A 346 -0.18 -17.62 -17.08
C LEU A 346 -0.50 -18.91 -16.30
N GLY A 347 -1.75 -19.42 -16.35
CA GLY A 347 -2.16 -20.65 -15.69
C GLY A 347 -2.60 -20.49 -14.23
N TYR A 348 -2.79 -19.26 -13.73
CA TYR A 348 -3.33 -19.05 -12.38
C TYR A 348 -4.84 -19.24 -12.34
N ASP A 349 -5.34 -19.79 -11.23
CA ASP A 349 -6.76 -20.01 -10.96
C ASP A 349 -7.13 -19.63 -9.53
N VAL A 350 -8.38 -19.94 -9.15
CA VAL A 350 -8.95 -19.67 -7.82
C VAL A 350 -9.48 -20.92 -7.12
N GLU A 351 -9.19 -22.12 -7.62
CA GLU A 351 -9.72 -23.39 -7.10
C GLU A 351 -9.37 -23.59 -5.63
N ASN A 352 -8.16 -23.24 -5.26
CA ASN A 352 -7.65 -23.35 -3.90
C ASN A 352 -7.86 -22.08 -3.05
N LEU A 353 -8.73 -21.15 -3.49
CA LEU A 353 -8.97 -19.85 -2.87
C LEU A 353 -10.46 -19.63 -2.51
N PRO A 354 -11.11 -20.55 -1.77
CA PRO A 354 -12.55 -20.49 -1.49
C PRO A 354 -12.95 -19.25 -0.68
N ASN A 355 -12.17 -18.84 0.33
CA ASN A 355 -12.46 -17.65 1.12
C ASN A 355 -12.31 -16.36 0.27
N THR A 356 -11.33 -16.32 -0.61
CA THR A 356 -11.13 -15.25 -1.58
C THR A 356 -12.38 -15.06 -2.45
N MET A 357 -12.91 -16.14 -3.01
CA MET A 357 -14.09 -16.07 -3.86
C MET A 357 -15.34 -15.69 -3.09
N ASN A 358 -15.58 -16.29 -1.91
CA ASN A 358 -16.70 -15.92 -1.04
C ASN A 358 -16.63 -14.45 -0.61
N PHE A 359 -15.44 -13.96 -0.27
CA PHE A 359 -15.22 -12.56 0.08
C PHE A 359 -15.49 -11.64 -1.12
N TYR A 360 -14.95 -11.95 -2.29
CA TYR A 360 -15.16 -11.19 -3.51
C TYR A 360 -16.64 -11.07 -3.89
N PHE A 361 -17.40 -12.14 -3.79
CA PHE A 361 -18.84 -12.10 -4.10
C PHE A 361 -19.64 -11.22 -3.15
N GLN A 362 -19.19 -11.00 -1.93
CA GLN A 362 -19.92 -10.25 -0.91
C GLN A 362 -19.42 -8.82 -0.70
N ILE A 363 -18.16 -8.52 -1.08
CA ILE A 363 -17.53 -7.25 -0.68
C ILE A 363 -18.07 -6.05 -1.45
N LEU A 364 -18.27 -4.94 -0.73
CA LEU A 364 -18.59 -3.63 -1.27
C LEU A 364 -17.92 -2.55 -0.42
N SER A 365 -17.20 -1.61 -1.04
CA SER A 365 -16.61 -0.44 -0.39
C SER A 365 -17.55 0.73 -0.46
N ILE A 366 -17.88 1.32 0.70
CA ILE A 366 -18.74 2.50 0.83
C ILE A 366 -17.90 3.74 1.16
N PRO A 367 -18.45 4.96 0.95
CA PRO A 367 -17.70 6.21 1.09
C PRO A 367 -17.03 6.39 2.45
N ILE A 368 -15.69 6.60 2.45
CA ILE A 368 -14.93 7.02 3.63
C ILE A 368 -13.76 7.94 3.22
N TYR A 369 -13.76 9.19 3.70
CA TYR A 369 -12.66 10.15 3.51
C TYR A 369 -12.75 11.28 4.54
N PRO A 370 -11.66 12.00 4.88
CA PRO A 370 -11.63 12.96 5.99
C PRO A 370 -12.65 14.11 5.90
N LYS A 371 -13.09 14.49 4.69
CA LYS A 371 -14.10 15.54 4.45
C LYS A 371 -15.52 15.00 4.29
N LEU A 372 -15.80 13.72 4.55
CA LEU A 372 -17.15 13.16 4.53
C LEU A 372 -17.96 13.73 5.71
N SER A 373 -18.93 14.59 5.39
CA SER A 373 -19.78 15.20 6.43
C SER A 373 -20.77 14.20 7.03
N PHE A 374 -21.24 14.49 8.23
CA PHE A 374 -22.27 13.69 8.89
C PHE A 374 -23.52 13.48 8.02
N ILE A 375 -24.04 14.57 7.43
CA ILE A 375 -25.22 14.51 6.56
C ILE A 375 -25.02 13.56 5.38
N LYS A 376 -23.86 13.64 4.71
CA LYS A 376 -23.53 12.75 3.60
C LYS A 376 -23.39 11.30 4.07
N GLN A 377 -22.73 11.06 5.20
CA GLN A 377 -22.61 9.74 5.79
C GLN A 377 -23.98 9.14 6.16
N PHE A 378 -24.85 9.94 6.78
CA PHE A 378 -26.21 9.54 7.14
C PHE A 378 -27.06 9.22 5.90
N LYS A 379 -26.90 9.99 4.82
CA LYS A 379 -27.51 9.66 3.52
C LYS A 379 -27.07 8.28 3.02
N VAL A 380 -25.77 7.96 3.08
CA VAL A 380 -25.25 6.63 2.68
C VAL A 380 -25.94 5.53 3.49
N TYR A 381 -25.97 5.66 4.82
CA TYR A 381 -26.63 4.71 5.70
C TYR A 381 -28.12 4.53 5.37
N LYS A 382 -28.90 5.62 5.31
CA LYS A 382 -30.35 5.57 5.03
C LYS A 382 -30.65 4.93 3.67
N THR A 383 -29.84 5.25 2.66
CA THR A 383 -30.03 4.65 1.33
C THR A 383 -29.72 3.15 1.33
N LEU A 384 -28.62 2.72 1.99
CA LEU A 384 -28.32 1.30 2.14
C LEU A 384 -29.42 0.57 2.91
N SER A 385 -29.85 1.10 4.06
CA SER A 385 -30.94 0.53 4.85
C SER A 385 -32.22 0.32 4.05
N LYS A 386 -32.62 1.32 3.22
CA LYS A 386 -33.80 1.23 2.35
C LYS A 386 -33.65 0.20 1.24
N LEU A 387 -32.45 0.05 0.67
CA LEU A 387 -32.23 -0.85 -0.49
C LEU A 387 -31.99 -2.32 -0.08
N LEU A 388 -31.66 -2.57 1.19
CA LEU A 388 -31.35 -3.88 1.73
C LEU A 388 -32.37 -4.38 2.77
N ALA A 389 -33.40 -3.58 3.07
CA ALA A 389 -34.59 -4.00 3.81
C ALA A 389 -35.47 -4.87 2.90
#